data_949f487f23c1bd6d27a6f8f8e0b940fd
#
_entry.id   949f487f23c1bd6d27a6f8f8e0b940fd
#
_cell.length_a   1.000
_cell.length_b   1.000
_cell.length_c   1.000
_cell.angle_alpha   90.00
_cell.angle_beta   90.00
_cell.angle_gamma   90.00
#
_symmetry.space_group_name_H-M   'P 1'
#
loop_
_entity.id
_entity.type
_entity.pdbx_description
1 polymer ?
#
loop_
_entity_poly.entity_id
_entity_poly.type
_entity_poly.pdbx_seq_one_letter_code
_entity_poly.pdbx_strand_id
1 'polypeptide(L)'
;MHVPAGFISQTEIEKAVDEFIRTFGPEVVRVRWNIGNDWSGDPVLYFRVVLADSVSGDVKTFVDTAERVRATFFERLQPLENWGLFPHVNFRSNAENAQLYDPKWA
;
A
#
# COMPACT_ATOMS: atom_id res chain seq x y z
N MET A 1 -20.22 9.12 -5.20
CA MET A 1 -20.11 9.42 -6.63
C MET A 1 -19.05 8.55 -7.27
N HIS A 2 -19.36 7.92 -8.38
CA HIS A 2 -18.38 7.10 -9.09
C HIS A 2 -17.54 8.00 -10.00
N VAL A 3 -16.22 7.97 -9.82
CA VAL A 3 -15.29 8.74 -10.63
C VAL A 3 -14.60 7.79 -11.60
N PRO A 4 -14.70 8.02 -12.92
CA PRO A 4 -13.98 7.17 -13.88
C PRO A 4 -12.48 7.21 -13.64
N ALA A 5 -11.80 6.08 -13.88
CA ALA A 5 -10.38 5.94 -13.60
C ALA A 5 -9.52 7.02 -14.26
N GLY A 6 -9.92 7.53 -15.44
CA GLY A 6 -9.21 8.57 -16.15
C GLY A 6 -9.23 9.94 -15.47
N PHE A 7 -10.12 10.13 -14.50
CA PHE A 7 -10.24 11.39 -13.76
C PHE A 7 -9.66 11.31 -12.35
N ILE A 8 -9.06 10.18 -11.97
CA ILE A 8 -8.46 10.03 -10.66
C ILE A 8 -7.12 10.76 -10.65
N SER A 9 -6.95 11.64 -9.67
CA SER A 9 -5.71 12.39 -9.54
C SER A 9 -4.61 11.54 -8.95
N GLN A 10 -3.67 11.11 -9.78
CA GLN A 10 -2.50 10.37 -9.31
C GLN A 10 -1.64 11.21 -8.37
N THR A 11 -1.62 12.52 -8.59
CA THR A 11 -0.89 13.45 -7.73
C THR A 11 -1.45 13.44 -6.30
N GLU A 12 -2.77 13.39 -6.15
CA GLU A 12 -3.39 13.30 -4.82
C GLU A 12 -3.04 12.01 -4.12
N ILE A 13 -3.07 10.89 -4.86
CA ILE A 13 -2.71 9.58 -4.30
C ILE A 13 -1.26 9.58 -3.86
N GLU A 14 -0.35 10.06 -4.71
CA GLU A 14 1.08 10.12 -4.40
C GLU A 14 1.34 10.96 -3.15
N LYS A 15 0.70 12.09 -3.05
CA LYS A 15 0.82 12.98 -1.90
C LYS A 15 0.32 12.32 -0.62
N ALA A 16 -0.82 11.64 -0.69
CA ALA A 16 -1.41 10.95 0.45
C ALA A 16 -0.52 9.79 0.90
N VAL A 17 0.06 9.05 -0.04
CA VAL A 17 0.99 7.95 0.25
C VAL A 17 2.27 8.48 0.90
N ASP A 18 2.84 9.56 0.38
CA ASP A 18 4.05 10.17 0.95
C ASP A 18 3.81 10.63 2.38
N GLU A 19 2.67 11.25 2.63
CA GLU A 19 2.29 11.69 3.96
C GLU A 19 2.11 10.51 4.91
N PHE A 20 1.51 9.44 4.44
CA PHE A 20 1.35 8.21 5.20
C PHE A 20 2.70 7.63 5.62
N ILE A 21 3.65 7.54 4.69
CA ILE A 21 4.99 7.01 4.97
C ILE A 21 5.68 7.84 6.05
N ARG A 22 5.61 9.17 5.94
CA ARG A 22 6.22 10.06 6.92
C ARG A 22 5.60 9.91 8.31
N THR A 23 4.28 9.74 8.36
CA THR A 23 3.55 9.61 9.61
C THR A 23 3.80 8.27 10.28
N PHE A 24 3.88 7.20 9.49
CA PHE A 24 4.02 5.86 10.05
C PHE A 24 5.40 5.61 10.61
N GLY A 25 6.43 6.17 9.98
CA GLY A 25 7.79 6.12 10.49
C GLY A 25 8.60 4.93 9.99
N PRO A 26 9.65 4.53 10.75
CA PRO A 26 10.69 3.62 10.24
C PRO A 26 10.24 2.18 10.02
N GLU A 27 9.08 1.79 10.51
CA GLU A 27 8.56 0.44 10.30
C GLU A 27 8.21 0.17 8.83
N VAL A 28 7.87 1.22 8.09
CA VAL A 28 7.57 1.15 6.67
C VAL A 28 8.77 1.68 5.88
N VAL A 29 9.45 0.79 5.16
CA VAL A 29 10.64 1.14 4.39
C VAL A 29 10.27 1.74 3.06
N ARG A 30 9.24 1.19 2.41
CA ARG A 30 8.86 1.60 1.06
C ARG A 30 7.41 1.26 0.79
N VAL A 31 6.75 2.12 0.04
CA VAL A 31 5.41 1.85 -0.50
C VAL A 31 5.45 2.12 -2.00
N ARG A 32 5.02 1.15 -2.78
CA ARG A 32 4.77 1.30 -4.22
C ARG A 32 3.29 1.12 -4.46
N TRP A 33 2.74 1.84 -5.42
CA TRP A 33 1.33 1.73 -5.74
C TRP A 33 1.10 1.85 -7.24
N ASN A 34 0.03 1.22 -7.71
CA ASN A 34 -0.45 1.39 -9.07
C ASN A 34 -1.95 1.16 -9.11
N ILE A 35 -2.60 1.71 -10.12
CA ILE A 35 -4.02 1.50 -10.37
C ILE A 35 -4.14 0.42 -11.45
N GLY A 36 -5.01 -0.56 -11.21
CA GLY A 36 -5.28 -1.61 -12.15
C GLY A 36 -6.72 -2.07 -12.04
N ASN A 37 -7.02 -3.22 -12.61
CA ASN A 37 -8.34 -3.84 -12.51
C ASN A 37 -8.17 -5.24 -11.91
N ASP A 38 -9.17 -5.67 -11.13
CA ASP A 38 -9.20 -7.04 -10.64
C ASP A 38 -9.74 -7.99 -11.73
N TRP A 39 -9.91 -9.27 -11.36
CA TRP A 39 -10.39 -10.28 -12.30
C TRP A 39 -11.81 -10.01 -12.81
N SER A 40 -12.60 -9.23 -12.07
CA SER A 40 -13.97 -8.87 -12.48
C SER A 40 -14.01 -7.56 -13.30
N GLY A 41 -12.86 -6.90 -13.48
CA GLY A 41 -12.77 -5.63 -14.20
C GLY A 41 -12.97 -4.39 -13.33
N ASP A 42 -13.15 -4.56 -12.02
CA ASP A 42 -13.32 -3.42 -11.11
C ASP A 42 -11.99 -2.71 -10.86
N PRO A 43 -12.00 -1.37 -10.74
CA PRO A 43 -10.77 -0.62 -10.51
C PRO A 43 -10.22 -0.87 -9.10
N VAL A 44 -8.93 -1.13 -9.03
CA VAL A 44 -8.23 -1.47 -7.78
C VAL A 44 -7.00 -0.61 -7.64
N LEU A 45 -6.76 -0.16 -6.41
CA LEU A 45 -5.54 0.53 -6.03
C LEU A 45 -4.64 -0.49 -5.30
N TYR A 46 -3.57 -0.91 -5.98
CA TYR A 46 -2.63 -1.87 -5.43
C TYR A 46 -1.53 -1.16 -4.67
N PHE A 47 -1.34 -1.55 -3.42
CA PHE A 47 -0.24 -1.09 -2.60
C PHE A 47 0.70 -2.25 -2.28
N ARG A 48 1.99 -2.00 -2.42
CA ARG A 48 3.04 -2.95 -2.07
C ARG A 48 3.92 -2.30 -1.03
N VAL A 49 3.84 -2.85 0.19
CA VAL A 49 4.49 -2.26 1.37
C VAL A 49 5.64 -3.15 1.80
N VAL A 50 6.82 -2.55 1.92
CA VAL A 50 8.00 -3.23 2.45
C VAL A 50 8.18 -2.80 3.89
N LEU A 51 8.17 -3.77 4.81
CA LEU A 51 8.35 -3.52 6.23
C LEU A 51 9.81 -3.76 6.64
N ALA A 52 10.25 -2.98 7.62
CA ALA A 52 11.61 -3.05 8.11
C ALA A 52 11.92 -4.42 8.75
N ASP A 53 13.19 -4.83 8.70
CA ASP A 53 13.63 -6.09 9.30
C ASP A 53 13.43 -6.11 10.81
N SER A 54 13.44 -4.94 11.46
CA SER A 54 13.21 -4.83 12.89
C SER A 54 11.83 -5.34 13.33
N VAL A 55 10.84 -5.33 12.44
CA VAL A 55 9.49 -5.82 12.74
C VAL A 55 9.16 -7.10 11.97
N SER A 56 10.14 -7.67 11.28
CA SER A 56 9.94 -8.84 10.41
C SER A 56 10.63 -10.10 10.90
N GLY A 57 11.33 -10.05 12.03
CA GLY A 57 12.09 -11.19 12.55
C GLY A 57 11.23 -12.29 13.14
N ASP A 58 9.95 -12.02 13.36
CA ASP A 58 9.01 -12.93 14.01
C ASP A 58 7.65 -12.75 13.32
N VAL A 59 7.01 -13.88 13.02
CA VAL A 59 5.76 -13.90 12.25
C VAL A 59 4.67 -13.07 12.93
N LYS A 60 4.54 -13.20 14.25
CA LYS A 60 3.51 -12.47 14.98
C LYS A 60 3.71 -10.97 14.90
N THR A 61 4.93 -10.49 15.10
CA THR A 61 5.25 -9.07 15.02
C THR A 61 5.04 -8.55 13.60
N PHE A 62 5.43 -9.32 12.60
CA PHE A 62 5.21 -8.95 11.20
C PHE A 62 3.71 -8.80 10.89
N VAL A 63 2.92 -9.79 11.28
CA VAL A 63 1.46 -9.78 11.04
C VAL A 63 0.80 -8.62 11.78
N ASP A 64 1.14 -8.40 13.05
CA ASP A 64 0.57 -7.31 13.84
C ASP A 64 0.90 -5.95 13.22
N THR A 65 2.14 -5.78 12.75
CA THR A 65 2.56 -4.54 12.09
C THR A 65 1.83 -4.34 10.76
N ALA A 66 1.74 -5.39 9.95
CA ALA A 66 1.03 -5.36 8.67
C ALA A 66 -0.44 -4.99 8.86
N GLU A 67 -1.10 -5.56 9.85
CA GLU A 67 -2.49 -5.27 10.17
C GLU A 67 -2.69 -3.82 10.58
N ARG A 68 -1.78 -3.30 11.41
CA ARG A 68 -1.82 -1.91 11.85
C ARG A 68 -1.58 -0.94 10.69
N VAL A 69 -0.63 -1.25 9.82
CA VAL A 69 -0.35 -0.46 8.63
C VAL A 69 -1.57 -0.43 7.71
N ARG A 70 -2.16 -1.60 7.46
CA ARG A 70 -3.33 -1.74 6.60
C ARG A 70 -4.51 -0.95 7.13
N ALA A 71 -4.82 -1.08 8.42
CA ALA A 71 -5.94 -0.37 9.04
C ALA A 71 -5.74 1.15 8.98
N THR A 72 -4.53 1.62 9.27
CA THR A 72 -4.20 3.04 9.19
C THR A 72 -4.31 3.56 7.77
N PHE A 73 -3.89 2.74 6.80
CA PHE A 73 -3.97 3.07 5.38
C PHE A 73 -5.43 3.30 4.95
N PHE A 74 -6.31 2.36 5.30
CA PHE A 74 -7.72 2.45 4.96
C PHE A 74 -8.39 3.66 5.62
N GLU A 75 -8.06 3.91 6.89
CA GLU A 75 -8.61 5.01 7.64
C GLU A 75 -8.21 6.37 7.07
N ARG A 76 -6.93 6.52 6.73
CA ARG A 76 -6.39 7.81 6.29
C ARG A 76 -6.64 8.12 4.82
N LEU A 77 -6.49 7.13 3.95
CA LEU A 77 -6.62 7.35 2.52
C LEU A 77 -8.05 7.20 2.02
N GLN A 78 -8.84 6.34 2.64
CA GLN A 78 -10.23 6.10 2.24
C GLN A 78 -10.36 5.99 0.72
N PRO A 79 -9.65 5.06 0.08
CA PRO A 79 -9.54 5.04 -1.37
C PRO A 79 -10.86 4.77 -2.07
N LEU A 80 -11.77 4.02 -1.45
CA LEU A 80 -13.08 3.76 -2.02
C LEU A 80 -13.93 5.04 -2.04
N GLU A 81 -13.95 5.76 -0.92
CA GLU A 81 -14.73 6.98 -0.76
C GLU A 81 -14.16 8.13 -1.58
N ASN A 82 -12.84 8.28 -1.58
CA ASN A 82 -12.18 9.40 -2.24
C ASN A 82 -11.99 9.19 -3.73
N TRP A 83 -11.74 7.95 -4.17
CA TRP A 83 -11.35 7.69 -5.56
C TRP A 83 -12.14 6.59 -6.24
N GLY A 84 -13.05 5.93 -5.53
CA GLY A 84 -13.81 4.81 -6.09
C GLY A 84 -12.95 3.59 -6.39
N LEU A 85 -11.82 3.45 -5.69
CA LEU A 85 -10.87 2.37 -5.90
C LEU A 85 -10.88 1.40 -4.74
N PHE A 86 -10.98 0.10 -5.03
CA PHE A 86 -10.82 -0.95 -4.03
C PHE A 86 -9.35 -1.07 -3.66
N PRO A 87 -8.99 -1.01 -2.36
CA PRO A 87 -7.59 -1.15 -1.96
C PRO A 87 -7.18 -2.60 -1.82
N HIS A 88 -6.02 -2.93 -2.37
CA HIS A 88 -5.31 -4.19 -2.15
C HIS A 88 -3.95 -3.88 -1.59
N VAL A 89 -3.64 -4.40 -0.40
CA VAL A 89 -2.36 -4.13 0.26
C VAL A 89 -1.61 -5.45 0.44
N ASN A 90 -0.41 -5.51 -0.12
CA ASN A 90 0.49 -6.64 0.02
C ASN A 90 1.74 -6.22 0.78
N PHE A 91 2.31 -7.13 1.55
CA PHE A 91 3.45 -6.85 2.41
C PHE A 91 4.60 -7.81 2.15
N ARG A 92 5.81 -7.27 2.22
CA ARG A 92 7.05 -8.06 2.22
C ARG A 92 7.98 -7.50 3.29
N SER A 93 8.83 -8.35 3.85
CA SER A 93 9.95 -7.88 4.66
C SER A 93 11.03 -7.30 3.75
N ASN A 94 11.88 -6.43 4.30
CA ASN A 94 12.99 -5.85 3.54
C ASN A 94 13.96 -6.94 3.04
N ALA A 95 14.27 -7.93 3.88
CA ALA A 95 15.12 -9.06 3.49
C ALA A 95 14.50 -9.87 2.36
N GLU A 96 13.21 -10.18 2.46
CA GLU A 96 12.48 -10.91 1.42
C GLU A 96 12.46 -10.15 0.11
N ASN A 97 12.22 -8.85 0.16
CA ASN A 97 12.19 -8.00 -1.03
C ASN A 97 13.56 -7.94 -1.72
N ALA A 98 14.65 -7.98 -0.95
CA ALA A 98 16.00 -8.00 -1.50
C ALA A 98 16.33 -9.30 -2.23
N GLN A 99 15.71 -10.42 -1.80
CA GLN A 99 15.95 -11.74 -2.40
C GLN A 99 15.07 -12.00 -3.62
N LEU A 100 13.88 -11.41 -3.66
CA LEU A 100 12.88 -11.65 -4.70
C LEU A 100 12.86 -10.47 -5.66
N TYR A 101 13.53 -10.61 -6.80
CA TYR A 101 13.48 -9.56 -7.81
C TYR A 101 12.08 -9.51 -8.44
N ASP A 102 11.41 -8.39 -8.28
CA ASP A 102 10.10 -8.14 -8.86
C ASP A 102 9.99 -6.65 -9.17
N PRO A 103 9.89 -6.26 -10.46
CA PRO A 103 9.82 -4.85 -10.84
C PRO A 103 8.68 -4.08 -10.19
N LYS A 104 7.59 -4.76 -9.83
CA LYS A 104 6.45 -4.12 -9.18
C LYS A 104 6.74 -3.68 -7.76
N TRP A 105 7.79 -4.24 -7.15
CA TRP A 105 8.22 -3.94 -5.79
C TRP A 105 9.47 -3.07 -5.71
N ALA A 106 10.05 -2.80 -6.87
CA ALA A 106 11.33 -2.07 -6.93
C ALA A 106 11.22 -0.59 -6.51
#